data_6249e72b9f9606a5c180478bbb4345e1
#
_entry.id   6249e72b9f9606a5c180478bbb4345e1
#
_cell.length_a   1.000
_cell.length_b   1.000
_cell.length_c   1.000
_cell.angle_alpha   90.00
_cell.angle_beta   90.00
_cell.angle_gamma   90.00
#
_symmetry.space_group_name_H-M   'P 1'
#
loop_
_entity.id
_entity.type
_entity.pdbx_description
1 polymer ?
#
loop_
_entity_poly.entity_id
_entity_poly.type
_entity_poly.pdbx_seq_one_letter_code
_entity_poly.pdbx_strand_id
1 'polypeptide(L)'
;MSKLCRCAALLLLLLPAHAFAQEDIPFFTTDFPPQEFKDRRAAVYAAIGDSVAVIQGAPSPAGYTRFRQSNEFYYLCGVEVPHAYLALLGAQRRTILYLPHRNERRERSEGKVLSAEDAEMIKQLTGVDAVLSTEVMAEHLGGYARSGSGRIVWTPFSPAEGMAMSRDLATRVIADIAADPWDGQLPREGRFIQLIRTRYPQLEVRDLTPVLDRLRLIKSQREIAVIKKTTQLSGLALMEAMRSTEPGQMEYELDAVAKYIYYRHGAQGDAYYSLIASGRNAWWPHYNAGKRKMLDGDFLLMDYAPDVGYYMSDVTRMWPVNGKFNNWQRELYSFYLDCYRAILKAIRPGVTASVIMQEAAQEMERVLARSRFSKPTYESAARQFVASYKEEAQDPQASLGHWVGMATHDVGDDSGPLRPGMVFTIEPQFRIPEEKIYIRLEDMIVITDKGADILSDFVPMDIPGIEKLMREEGILQRYPRDKMVKR
;
A
#
# COMPACT_ATOMS: atom_id res chain seq x y z
N MET A 1 -76.39 48.08 -10.67
CA MET A 1 -76.27 46.75 -11.32
C MET A 1 -74.81 46.29 -11.14
N SER A 2 -74.66 45.45 -10.16
CA SER A 2 -73.34 44.96 -9.67
C SER A 2 -72.89 43.69 -10.38
N LYS A 3 -71.66 43.63 -10.89
CA LYS A 3 -71.06 42.42 -11.36
C LYS A 3 -70.12 41.89 -10.25
N LEU A 4 -70.52 40.75 -9.64
CA LEU A 4 -69.67 39.96 -8.78
C LEU A 4 -68.61 39.28 -9.61
N CYS A 5 -67.34 39.55 -9.34
CA CYS A 5 -66.20 38.76 -9.80
C CYS A 5 -65.88 37.68 -8.76
N ARG A 6 -66.01 36.39 -9.14
CA ARG A 6 -65.57 35.24 -8.31
C ARG A 6 -64.12 35.00 -8.58
N CYS A 7 -63.23 35.30 -7.61
CA CYS A 7 -61.86 34.84 -7.58
C CYS A 7 -61.85 33.45 -6.98
N ALA A 8 -61.52 32.46 -7.79
CA ALA A 8 -61.18 31.11 -7.32
C ALA A 8 -59.72 31.11 -6.90
N ALA A 9 -59.46 31.04 -5.61
CA ALA A 9 -58.12 30.84 -5.07
C ALA A 9 -57.71 29.37 -5.24
N LEU A 10 -56.75 29.15 -6.13
CA LEU A 10 -56.06 27.84 -6.24
C LEU A 10 -55.06 27.76 -5.09
N LEU A 11 -55.37 26.97 -4.05
CA LEU A 11 -54.41 26.58 -3.03
C LEU A 11 -53.45 25.50 -3.64
N LEU A 12 -52.27 25.91 -4.09
CA LEU A 12 -51.17 24.99 -4.36
C LEU A 12 -50.65 24.50 -3.02
N LEU A 13 -50.97 23.26 -2.67
CA LEU A 13 -50.29 22.50 -1.62
C LEU A 13 -48.85 22.26 -2.07
N LEU A 14 -47.94 23.11 -1.67
CA LEU A 14 -46.50 22.83 -1.65
C LEU A 14 -46.26 21.72 -0.62
N LEU A 15 -46.28 20.46 -1.05
CA LEU A 15 -45.67 19.41 -0.31
C LEU A 15 -44.17 19.72 -0.22
N PRO A 16 -43.57 19.77 0.97
CA PRO A 16 -42.13 19.88 1.06
C PRO A 16 -41.56 18.61 0.38
N ALA A 17 -40.88 18.80 -0.76
CA ALA A 17 -39.96 17.78 -1.27
C ALA A 17 -38.94 17.61 -0.15
N HIS A 18 -39.12 16.58 0.65
CA HIS A 18 -38.03 16.05 1.43
C HIS A 18 -36.99 15.62 0.40
N ALA A 19 -36.09 16.55 0.08
CA ALA A 19 -34.79 16.16 -0.43
C ALA A 19 -34.25 15.19 0.62
N PHE A 20 -34.31 13.90 0.33
CA PHE A 20 -33.46 12.94 1.01
C PHE A 20 -32.06 13.49 0.74
N ALA A 21 -31.49 14.18 1.72
CA ALA A 21 -30.08 14.40 1.78
C ALA A 21 -29.50 13.02 1.56
N GLN A 22 -28.82 12.84 0.46
CA GLN A 22 -28.06 11.64 0.19
C GLN A 22 -27.15 11.53 1.41
N GLU A 23 -27.49 10.61 2.34
CA GLU A 23 -26.58 10.36 3.46
C GLU A 23 -25.29 9.98 2.81
N ASP A 24 -24.28 10.81 2.97
CA ASP A 24 -22.91 10.47 2.59
C ASP A 24 -22.62 9.11 3.24
N ILE A 25 -22.36 8.10 2.42
CA ILE A 25 -22.03 6.77 2.91
C ILE A 25 -20.52 6.77 3.17
N PRO A 26 -20.05 7.16 4.37
CA PRO A 26 -18.63 7.44 4.61
C PRO A 26 -17.77 6.16 4.70
N PHE A 27 -18.40 4.97 4.55
CA PHE A 27 -17.77 3.68 4.75
C PHE A 27 -17.74 2.81 3.49
N PHE A 28 -17.92 3.41 2.32
CA PHE A 28 -17.70 2.72 1.04
C PHE A 28 -16.84 3.60 0.14
N THR A 29 -15.94 2.95 -0.62
CA THR A 29 -15.03 3.65 -1.53
C THR A 29 -15.77 4.35 -2.66
N THR A 30 -15.32 5.54 -3.02
CA THR A 30 -15.73 6.24 -4.24
C THR A 30 -14.72 6.09 -5.39
N ASP A 31 -13.57 5.48 -5.13
CA ASP A 31 -12.48 5.32 -6.10
C ASP A 31 -12.79 4.22 -7.13
N PHE A 32 -13.59 3.22 -6.73
CA PHE A 32 -13.90 2.05 -7.55
C PHE A 32 -15.41 1.90 -7.76
N PRO A 33 -15.91 2.01 -9.03
CA PRO A 33 -17.30 1.76 -9.34
C PRO A 33 -17.61 0.25 -9.26
N PRO A 34 -18.91 -0.16 -9.14
CA PRO A 34 -19.29 -1.56 -9.09
C PRO A 34 -18.75 -2.42 -10.24
N GLN A 35 -18.54 -1.81 -11.41
CA GLN A 35 -18.00 -2.51 -12.58
C GLN A 35 -16.56 -2.99 -12.37
N GLU A 36 -15.73 -2.20 -11.71
CA GLU A 36 -14.34 -2.60 -11.38
C GLU A 36 -14.31 -3.90 -10.56
N PHE A 37 -15.14 -3.99 -9.53
CA PHE A 37 -15.26 -5.21 -8.73
C PHE A 37 -15.82 -6.40 -9.52
N LYS A 38 -16.76 -6.16 -10.45
CA LYS A 38 -17.28 -7.20 -11.35
C LYS A 38 -16.19 -7.73 -12.26
N ASP A 39 -15.37 -6.86 -12.84
CA ASP A 39 -14.29 -7.24 -13.76
C ASP A 39 -13.22 -8.08 -13.02
N ARG A 40 -12.84 -7.69 -11.80
CA ARG A 40 -11.94 -8.46 -10.94
C ARG A 40 -12.49 -9.85 -10.63
N ARG A 41 -13.78 -9.96 -10.26
CA ARG A 41 -14.44 -11.25 -10.03
C ARG A 41 -14.59 -12.08 -11.32
N ALA A 42 -14.80 -11.44 -12.46
CA ALA A 42 -14.87 -12.14 -13.75
C ALA A 42 -13.55 -12.85 -14.07
N ALA A 43 -12.41 -12.25 -13.75
CA ALA A 43 -11.11 -12.87 -13.91
C ALA A 43 -10.91 -14.07 -12.95
N VAL A 44 -11.44 -13.99 -11.71
CA VAL A 44 -11.44 -15.14 -10.80
C VAL A 44 -12.32 -16.26 -11.35
N TYR A 45 -13.52 -15.98 -11.87
CA TYR A 45 -14.37 -16.99 -12.50
C TYR A 45 -13.69 -17.71 -13.66
N ALA A 46 -12.90 -16.97 -14.49
CA ALA A 46 -12.14 -17.57 -15.57
C ALA A 46 -11.10 -18.58 -15.06
N ALA A 47 -10.51 -18.33 -13.89
CA ALA A 47 -9.51 -19.20 -13.30
C ALA A 47 -10.09 -20.43 -12.59
N ILE A 48 -11.21 -20.28 -11.88
CA ILE A 48 -11.80 -21.37 -11.07
C ILE A 48 -12.76 -22.26 -11.88
N GLY A 49 -13.18 -21.85 -13.09
CA GLY A 49 -14.15 -22.59 -13.91
C GLY A 49 -15.49 -22.76 -13.20
N ASP A 50 -16.02 -23.99 -13.17
CA ASP A 50 -17.29 -24.32 -12.52
C ASP A 50 -17.18 -24.50 -11.00
N SER A 51 -15.99 -24.34 -10.44
CA SER A 51 -15.73 -24.51 -9.00
C SER A 51 -16.29 -23.34 -8.16
N VAL A 52 -16.14 -23.43 -6.86
CA VAL A 52 -16.50 -22.37 -5.92
C VAL A 52 -15.23 -21.75 -5.32
N ALA A 53 -15.17 -20.42 -5.22
CA ALA A 53 -14.15 -19.75 -4.40
C ALA A 53 -14.82 -19.13 -3.17
N VAL A 54 -14.15 -19.23 -2.01
CA VAL A 54 -14.58 -18.59 -0.76
C VAL A 54 -13.43 -17.78 -0.18
N ILE A 55 -13.65 -16.49 0.02
CA ILE A 55 -12.69 -15.57 0.58
C ILE A 55 -13.19 -15.08 1.94
N GLN A 56 -12.33 -15.17 2.96
CA GLN A 56 -12.62 -14.62 4.27
C GLN A 56 -12.31 -13.12 4.33
N GLY A 57 -13.25 -12.33 4.86
CA GLY A 57 -12.95 -10.96 5.33
C GLY A 57 -12.20 -11.00 6.66
N ALA A 58 -11.57 -9.88 7.05
CA ALA A 58 -10.85 -9.75 8.30
C ALA A 58 -11.78 -9.93 9.54
N PRO A 59 -11.25 -10.40 10.67
CA PRO A 59 -11.98 -10.43 11.94
C PRO A 59 -12.12 -9.03 12.53
N SER A 60 -12.93 -8.87 13.58
CA SER A 60 -12.97 -7.64 14.36
C SER A 60 -11.57 -7.32 14.89
N PRO A 61 -11.15 -6.04 14.88
CA PRO A 61 -9.87 -5.64 15.43
C PRO A 61 -9.84 -5.79 16.95
N ALA A 62 -8.65 -5.91 17.51
CA ALA A 62 -8.47 -5.89 18.96
C ALA A 62 -8.57 -4.45 19.51
N GLY A 63 -9.36 -4.26 20.55
CA GLY A 63 -9.48 -2.97 21.26
C GLY A 63 -9.94 -1.82 20.38
N TYR A 64 -9.32 -0.66 20.55
CA TYR A 64 -9.65 0.58 19.84
C TYR A 64 -8.87 0.76 18.51
N THR A 65 -8.41 -0.33 17.91
CA THR A 65 -7.75 -0.28 16.60
C THR A 65 -8.80 -0.09 15.50
N ARG A 66 -8.54 0.81 14.54
CA ARG A 66 -9.40 0.98 13.37
C ARG A 66 -9.47 -0.32 12.58
N PHE A 67 -10.67 -0.69 12.13
CA PHE A 67 -10.84 -1.84 11.26
C PHE A 67 -10.20 -1.59 9.90
N ARG A 68 -9.50 -2.59 9.40
CA ARG A 68 -9.02 -2.67 8.02
C ARG A 68 -9.32 -4.06 7.48
N GLN A 69 -9.93 -4.11 6.33
CA GLN A 69 -10.28 -5.37 5.67
C GLN A 69 -9.05 -6.07 5.11
N SER A 70 -9.10 -7.39 4.89
CA SER A 70 -8.07 -8.09 4.13
C SER A 70 -8.04 -7.63 2.67
N ASN A 71 -6.84 -7.53 2.10
CA ASN A 71 -6.65 -6.97 0.76
C ASN A 71 -7.43 -7.75 -0.30
N GLU A 72 -7.37 -9.08 -0.29
CA GLU A 72 -8.05 -9.93 -1.27
C GLU A 72 -9.58 -9.77 -1.21
N PHE A 73 -10.14 -9.68 -0.01
CA PHE A 73 -11.58 -9.50 0.17
C PHE A 73 -12.00 -8.11 -0.32
N TYR A 74 -11.28 -7.06 0.10
CA TYR A 74 -11.56 -5.69 -0.33
C TYR A 74 -11.37 -5.53 -1.84
N TYR A 75 -10.32 -6.11 -2.43
CA TYR A 75 -10.05 -6.10 -3.86
C TYR A 75 -11.24 -6.61 -4.69
N LEU A 76 -11.95 -7.62 -4.18
CA LEU A 76 -13.05 -8.25 -4.91
C LEU A 76 -14.42 -7.60 -4.67
N CYS A 77 -14.61 -6.81 -3.60
CA CYS A 77 -15.94 -6.26 -3.29
C CYS A 77 -15.97 -4.87 -2.63
N GLY A 78 -14.86 -4.34 -2.12
CA GLY A 78 -14.78 -3.03 -1.48
C GLY A 78 -15.47 -2.92 -0.11
N VAL A 79 -15.96 -4.01 0.48
CA VAL A 79 -16.75 -4.00 1.70
C VAL A 79 -15.88 -4.10 2.96
N GLU A 80 -16.06 -3.16 3.89
CA GLU A 80 -15.31 -3.06 5.14
C GLU A 80 -16.18 -3.52 6.34
N VAL A 81 -16.52 -4.81 6.36
CA VAL A 81 -17.29 -5.42 7.45
C VAL A 81 -16.51 -6.58 8.04
N PRO A 82 -16.26 -6.61 9.37
CA PRO A 82 -15.58 -7.74 9.99
C PRO A 82 -16.43 -9.00 9.92
N HIS A 83 -15.76 -10.17 9.88
CA HIS A 83 -16.38 -11.48 9.82
C HIS A 83 -17.25 -11.73 8.58
N ALA A 84 -17.04 -10.98 7.51
CA ALA A 84 -17.70 -11.19 6.23
C ALA A 84 -17.06 -12.36 5.45
N TYR A 85 -17.82 -12.93 4.50
CA TYR A 85 -17.32 -13.91 3.54
C TYR A 85 -17.83 -13.58 2.14
N LEU A 86 -17.02 -13.86 1.14
CA LEU A 86 -17.39 -13.70 -0.27
C LEU A 86 -17.29 -15.05 -0.96
N ALA A 87 -18.39 -15.52 -1.54
CA ALA A 87 -18.41 -16.74 -2.35
C ALA A 87 -18.63 -16.41 -3.83
N LEU A 88 -17.80 -16.99 -4.68
CA LEU A 88 -17.89 -16.91 -6.13
C LEU A 88 -18.29 -18.32 -6.65
N LEU A 89 -19.49 -18.44 -7.18
CA LEU A 89 -20.05 -19.69 -7.72
C LEU A 89 -19.74 -19.74 -9.21
N GLY A 90 -18.70 -20.46 -9.60
CA GLY A 90 -18.16 -20.44 -10.96
C GLY A 90 -19.13 -20.92 -12.03
N ALA A 91 -19.81 -22.06 -11.80
CA ALA A 91 -20.80 -22.61 -12.73
C ALA A 91 -21.96 -21.65 -13.06
N GLN A 92 -22.33 -20.80 -12.12
CA GLN A 92 -23.44 -19.84 -12.26
C GLN A 92 -22.95 -18.42 -12.54
N ARG A 93 -21.64 -18.19 -12.45
CA ARG A 93 -21.01 -16.86 -12.46
C ARG A 93 -21.71 -15.89 -11.50
N ARG A 94 -22.04 -16.38 -10.32
CA ARG A 94 -22.81 -15.67 -9.30
C ARG A 94 -21.96 -15.41 -8.06
N THR A 95 -21.97 -14.17 -7.59
CA THR A 95 -21.29 -13.74 -6.36
C THR A 95 -22.27 -13.58 -5.21
N ILE A 96 -21.99 -14.21 -4.08
CA ILE A 96 -22.75 -14.06 -2.84
C ILE A 96 -21.84 -13.46 -1.78
N LEU A 97 -22.27 -12.36 -1.19
CA LEU A 97 -21.64 -11.77 -0.03
C LEU A 97 -22.40 -12.17 1.24
N TYR A 98 -21.70 -12.74 2.20
CA TYR A 98 -22.27 -13.10 3.50
C TYR A 98 -21.80 -12.09 4.53
N LEU A 99 -22.74 -11.42 5.21
CA LEU A 99 -22.49 -10.42 6.22
C LEU A 99 -23.13 -10.81 7.56
N PRO A 100 -22.56 -10.36 8.68
CA PRO A 100 -23.24 -10.41 9.97
C PRO A 100 -24.56 -9.65 9.93
N HIS A 101 -25.50 -10.05 10.77
CA HIS A 101 -26.69 -9.25 11.04
C HIS A 101 -26.36 -7.92 11.69
N ARG A 102 -27.28 -6.96 11.53
CA ARG A 102 -27.16 -5.62 12.14
C ARG A 102 -27.02 -5.73 13.65
N ASN A 103 -26.04 -5.02 14.18
CA ASN A 103 -25.86 -4.88 15.62
C ASN A 103 -26.23 -3.46 16.06
N GLU A 104 -27.52 -3.26 16.39
CA GLU A 104 -28.03 -1.94 16.79
C GLU A 104 -27.30 -1.34 18.00
N ARG A 105 -26.83 -2.19 18.94
CA ARG A 105 -26.07 -1.71 20.11
C ARG A 105 -24.75 -1.10 19.69
N ARG A 106 -24.07 -1.75 18.74
CA ARG A 106 -22.82 -1.27 18.18
C ARG A 106 -23.05 0.00 17.34
N GLU A 107 -24.05 0.02 16.49
CA GLU A 107 -24.40 1.18 15.66
C GLU A 107 -24.74 2.42 16.48
N ARG A 108 -25.38 2.26 17.66
CA ARG A 108 -25.63 3.38 18.58
C ARG A 108 -24.36 4.01 19.15
N SER A 109 -23.24 3.29 19.21
CA SER A 109 -21.99 3.78 19.79
C SER A 109 -20.93 4.14 18.76
N GLU A 110 -20.91 3.46 17.62
CA GLU A 110 -19.83 3.56 16.63
C GLU A 110 -20.29 4.11 15.28
N GLY A 111 -21.61 4.32 15.10
CA GLY A 111 -22.21 4.70 13.83
C GLY A 111 -22.62 3.48 13.00
N LYS A 112 -23.26 3.73 11.85
CA LYS A 112 -23.76 2.69 10.97
C LYS A 112 -22.65 1.85 10.37
N VAL A 113 -22.84 0.53 10.34
CA VAL A 113 -22.01 -0.46 9.67
C VAL A 113 -22.91 -1.25 8.71
N LEU A 114 -22.39 -1.57 7.51
CA LEU A 114 -23.12 -2.42 6.55
C LEU A 114 -23.38 -3.80 7.15
N SER A 115 -24.55 -4.34 6.86
CA SER A 115 -25.05 -5.59 7.43
C SER A 115 -25.84 -6.39 6.39
N ALA A 116 -26.26 -7.61 6.71
CA ALA A 116 -27.08 -8.42 5.82
C ALA A 116 -28.40 -7.73 5.45
N GLU A 117 -28.93 -6.85 6.31
CA GLU A 117 -30.16 -6.09 6.10
C GLU A 117 -30.01 -4.95 5.07
N ASP A 118 -28.78 -4.55 4.73
CA ASP A 118 -28.51 -3.51 3.76
C ASP A 118 -28.31 -4.06 2.32
N ALA A 119 -28.88 -5.25 2.03
CA ALA A 119 -28.62 -6.05 0.83
C ALA A 119 -28.74 -5.26 -0.48
N GLU A 120 -29.82 -4.50 -0.69
CA GLU A 120 -30.05 -3.79 -1.96
C GLU A 120 -29.04 -2.67 -2.18
N MET A 121 -28.69 -1.92 -1.14
CA MET A 121 -27.63 -0.90 -1.20
C MET A 121 -26.29 -1.53 -1.55
N ILE A 122 -25.90 -2.60 -0.88
CA ILE A 122 -24.62 -3.29 -1.09
C ILE A 122 -24.52 -3.85 -2.51
N LYS A 123 -25.58 -4.42 -3.05
CA LYS A 123 -25.62 -4.88 -4.44
C LYS A 123 -25.38 -3.75 -5.43
N GLN A 124 -25.95 -2.58 -5.18
CA GLN A 124 -25.72 -1.40 -6.01
C GLN A 124 -24.26 -0.91 -5.95
N LEU A 125 -23.67 -0.89 -4.75
CA LEU A 125 -22.31 -0.39 -4.52
C LEU A 125 -21.24 -1.35 -5.05
N THR A 126 -21.45 -2.65 -4.93
CA THR A 126 -20.42 -3.69 -5.17
C THR A 126 -20.64 -4.49 -6.45
N GLY A 127 -21.89 -4.48 -6.95
CA GLY A 127 -22.30 -5.34 -8.05
C GLY A 127 -22.29 -6.83 -7.73
N VAL A 128 -22.41 -7.24 -6.46
CA VAL A 128 -22.65 -8.64 -6.07
C VAL A 128 -24.10 -9.03 -6.38
N ASP A 129 -24.36 -10.32 -6.63
CA ASP A 129 -25.68 -10.80 -7.04
C ASP A 129 -26.63 -11.02 -5.84
N ALA A 130 -26.06 -11.36 -4.68
CA ALA A 130 -26.81 -11.55 -3.45
C ALA A 130 -26.02 -11.15 -2.21
N VAL A 131 -26.72 -10.66 -1.20
CA VAL A 131 -26.20 -10.44 0.15
C VAL A 131 -27.07 -11.24 1.11
N LEU A 132 -26.45 -12.08 1.93
CA LEU A 132 -27.11 -12.99 2.86
C LEU A 132 -26.44 -12.93 4.23
N SER A 133 -27.06 -13.48 5.25
CA SER A 133 -26.43 -13.62 6.56
C SER A 133 -25.35 -14.71 6.57
N THR A 134 -24.37 -14.59 7.46
CA THR A 134 -23.24 -15.53 7.55
C THR A 134 -23.67 -16.96 7.91
N GLU A 135 -24.78 -17.14 8.60
CA GLU A 135 -25.33 -18.45 9.02
C GLU A 135 -25.68 -19.34 7.83
N VAL A 136 -26.11 -18.74 6.71
CA VAL A 136 -26.54 -19.46 5.50
C VAL A 136 -25.35 -20.08 4.75
N MET A 137 -24.13 -19.57 4.93
CA MET A 137 -22.96 -20.06 4.19
C MET A 137 -22.70 -21.55 4.41
N ALA A 138 -22.88 -22.06 5.63
CA ALA A 138 -22.64 -23.45 5.95
C ALA A 138 -23.62 -24.39 5.20
N GLU A 139 -24.86 -23.97 5.03
CA GLU A 139 -25.86 -24.70 4.26
C GLU A 139 -25.50 -24.73 2.77
N HIS A 140 -25.09 -23.60 2.21
CA HIS A 140 -24.69 -23.49 0.82
C HIS A 140 -23.45 -24.34 0.51
N LEU A 141 -22.44 -24.32 1.35
CA LEU A 141 -21.25 -25.19 1.20
C LEU A 141 -21.64 -26.67 1.34
N GLY A 142 -22.50 -27.01 2.28
CA GLY A 142 -23.04 -28.37 2.44
C GLY A 142 -23.83 -28.82 1.23
N GLY A 143 -24.66 -27.95 0.64
CA GLY A 143 -25.38 -28.20 -0.61
C GLY A 143 -24.43 -28.46 -1.78
N TYR A 144 -23.43 -27.62 -1.93
CA TYR A 144 -22.41 -27.79 -2.94
C TYR A 144 -21.61 -29.09 -2.78
N ALA A 145 -21.23 -29.42 -1.55
CA ALA A 145 -20.53 -30.66 -1.24
C ALA A 145 -21.33 -31.92 -1.60
N ARG A 146 -22.67 -31.89 -1.42
CA ARG A 146 -23.56 -33.01 -1.74
C ARG A 146 -23.89 -33.13 -3.24
N SER A 147 -23.70 -32.10 -4.03
CA SER A 147 -24.12 -32.07 -5.43
C SER A 147 -23.24 -32.91 -6.39
N GLY A 148 -22.19 -33.56 -5.92
CA GLY A 148 -21.34 -34.47 -6.68
C GLY A 148 -19.97 -34.70 -6.04
N SER A 149 -19.26 -35.74 -6.48
CA SER A 149 -17.88 -36.04 -6.07
C SER A 149 -16.88 -35.17 -6.80
N GLY A 150 -15.70 -34.94 -6.20
CA GLY A 150 -14.60 -34.17 -6.81
C GLY A 150 -14.86 -32.68 -6.92
N ARG A 151 -15.74 -32.12 -6.11
CA ARG A 151 -16.00 -30.68 -6.06
C ARG A 151 -14.85 -29.93 -5.44
N ILE A 152 -14.49 -28.79 -6.03
CA ILE A 152 -13.33 -27.99 -5.63
C ILE A 152 -13.82 -26.70 -4.97
N VAL A 153 -13.23 -26.39 -3.82
CA VAL A 153 -13.35 -25.07 -3.17
C VAL A 153 -11.99 -24.39 -3.20
N TRP A 154 -11.93 -23.23 -3.79
CA TRP A 154 -10.75 -22.37 -3.81
C TRP A 154 -10.81 -21.39 -2.66
N THR A 155 -9.69 -21.20 -1.96
CA THR A 155 -9.53 -20.16 -0.93
C THR A 155 -8.06 -19.76 -0.84
N PRO A 156 -7.69 -18.51 -0.46
CA PRO A 156 -6.30 -18.16 -0.24
C PRO A 156 -5.65 -19.04 0.82
N PHE A 157 -4.46 -19.57 0.54
CA PHE A 157 -3.64 -20.32 1.50
C PHE A 157 -2.63 -19.41 2.19
N SER A 158 -2.15 -18.40 1.48
CA SER A 158 -1.23 -17.43 2.06
C SER A 158 -1.96 -16.52 3.07
N PRO A 159 -1.26 -16.04 4.10
CA PRO A 159 -1.83 -15.11 5.06
C PRO A 159 -2.21 -13.79 4.39
N ALA A 160 -3.29 -13.17 4.87
CA ALA A 160 -3.60 -11.80 4.53
C ALA A 160 -2.49 -10.86 5.05
N GLU A 161 -2.09 -9.87 4.26
CA GLU A 161 -1.05 -8.90 4.64
C GLU A 161 -1.44 -8.11 5.89
N GLY A 162 -2.71 -7.76 6.01
CA GLY A 162 -3.26 -7.03 7.17
C GLY A 162 -2.45 -5.76 7.50
N MET A 163 -2.17 -5.58 8.77
CA MET A 163 -1.35 -4.46 9.26
C MET A 163 0.16 -4.63 9.01
N ALA A 164 0.61 -5.82 8.58
CA ALA A 164 2.01 -6.02 8.21
C ALA A 164 2.38 -5.34 6.89
N MET A 165 1.38 -5.01 6.05
CA MET A 165 1.53 -4.40 4.72
C MET A 165 2.57 -5.11 3.83
N SER A 166 2.80 -6.40 4.11
CA SER A 166 3.73 -7.28 3.40
C SER A 166 3.35 -8.72 3.71
N ARG A 167 3.17 -9.53 2.65
CA ARG A 167 2.90 -10.96 2.82
C ARG A 167 4.11 -11.70 3.37
N ASP A 168 5.31 -11.32 2.99
CA ASP A 168 6.54 -11.95 3.47
C ASP A 168 6.73 -11.73 4.96
N LEU A 169 6.47 -10.51 5.45
CA LEU A 169 6.50 -10.23 6.89
C LEU A 169 5.40 -11.00 7.63
N ALA A 170 4.18 -11.06 7.10
CA ALA A 170 3.10 -11.84 7.68
C ALA A 170 3.46 -13.34 7.73
N THR A 171 4.06 -13.88 6.68
CA THR A 171 4.51 -15.27 6.63
C THR A 171 5.63 -15.54 7.64
N ARG A 172 6.57 -14.60 7.79
CA ARG A 172 7.64 -14.71 8.80
C ARG A 172 7.09 -14.74 10.22
N VAL A 173 6.17 -13.81 10.55
CA VAL A 173 5.51 -13.78 11.86
C VAL A 173 4.78 -15.10 12.14
N ILE A 174 4.10 -15.66 11.16
CA ILE A 174 3.43 -16.97 11.29
C ILE A 174 4.45 -18.09 11.55
N ALA A 175 5.59 -18.07 10.85
CA ALA A 175 6.65 -19.06 11.07
C ALA A 175 7.26 -18.93 12.47
N ASP A 176 7.47 -17.72 12.97
CA ASP A 176 7.95 -17.45 14.31
C ASP A 176 6.97 -17.95 15.38
N ILE A 177 5.66 -17.68 15.21
CA ILE A 177 4.60 -18.20 16.10
C ILE A 177 4.55 -19.74 16.07
N ALA A 178 4.62 -20.33 14.89
CA ALA A 178 4.60 -21.79 14.74
C ALA A 178 5.83 -22.47 15.37
N ALA A 179 6.96 -21.77 15.43
CA ALA A 179 8.18 -22.26 16.06
C ALA A 179 8.20 -22.06 17.59
N ASP A 180 7.31 -21.19 18.13
CA ASP A 180 7.22 -20.97 19.57
C ASP A 180 6.53 -22.18 20.26
N PRO A 181 7.22 -22.87 21.18
CA PRO A 181 6.66 -24.04 21.85
C PRO A 181 5.46 -23.74 22.76
N TRP A 182 5.23 -22.48 23.08
CA TRP A 182 4.14 -22.04 23.97
C TRP A 182 2.95 -21.41 23.24
N ASP A 183 3.09 -21.07 21.96
CA ASP A 183 2.02 -20.49 21.12
C ASP A 183 1.56 -21.49 20.05
N GLY A 184 2.32 -21.72 19.02
CA GLY A 184 2.10 -22.77 18.00
C GLY A 184 0.75 -22.71 17.29
N GLN A 185 0.08 -21.55 17.24
CA GLN A 185 -1.25 -21.41 16.64
C GLN A 185 -1.17 -21.46 15.11
N LEU A 186 -2.17 -22.10 14.50
CA LEU A 186 -2.38 -22.04 13.05
C LEU A 186 -2.81 -20.63 12.64
N PRO A 187 -2.30 -20.12 11.50
CA PRO A 187 -2.83 -18.89 10.92
C PRO A 187 -4.33 -19.04 10.62
N ARG A 188 -5.01 -17.91 10.53
CA ARG A 188 -6.46 -17.87 10.33
C ARG A 188 -6.88 -18.60 9.05
N GLU A 189 -6.14 -18.43 7.98
CA GLU A 189 -6.33 -19.09 6.69
C GLU A 189 -6.16 -20.62 6.84
N GLY A 190 -5.12 -21.09 7.49
CA GLY A 190 -4.87 -22.50 7.77
C GLY A 190 -5.99 -23.13 8.60
N ARG A 191 -6.49 -22.40 9.62
CA ARG A 191 -7.64 -22.84 10.42
C ARG A 191 -8.93 -22.93 9.57
N PHE A 192 -9.16 -21.98 8.68
CA PHE A 192 -10.32 -21.98 7.78
C PHE A 192 -10.28 -23.19 6.83
N ILE A 193 -9.12 -23.45 6.22
CA ILE A 193 -8.89 -24.63 5.37
C ILE A 193 -9.18 -25.91 6.14
N GLN A 194 -8.65 -26.02 7.36
CA GLN A 194 -8.91 -27.18 8.22
C GLN A 194 -10.39 -27.36 8.53
N LEU A 195 -11.12 -26.27 8.81
CA LEU A 195 -12.58 -26.34 9.05
C LEU A 195 -13.35 -26.82 7.82
N ILE A 196 -13.00 -26.34 6.61
CA ILE A 196 -13.63 -26.82 5.37
C ILE A 196 -13.38 -28.32 5.19
N ARG A 197 -12.13 -28.77 5.30
CA ARG A 197 -11.76 -30.18 5.14
C ARG A 197 -12.44 -31.11 6.17
N THR A 198 -12.59 -30.63 7.40
CA THR A 198 -13.23 -31.39 8.46
C THR A 198 -14.74 -31.48 8.30
N ARG A 199 -15.40 -30.38 7.94
CA ARG A 199 -16.85 -30.30 7.82
C ARG A 199 -17.38 -30.89 6.50
N TYR A 200 -16.59 -30.81 5.46
CA TYR A 200 -16.93 -31.22 4.09
C TYR A 200 -15.80 -32.05 3.48
N PRO A 201 -15.54 -33.29 4.01
CA PRO A 201 -14.37 -34.09 3.61
C PRO A 201 -14.41 -34.54 2.14
N GLN A 202 -15.55 -34.45 1.48
CA GLN A 202 -15.71 -34.71 0.04
C GLN A 202 -15.28 -33.56 -0.86
N LEU A 203 -14.97 -32.38 -0.30
CA LEU A 203 -14.47 -31.23 -1.06
C LEU A 203 -12.93 -31.28 -1.15
N GLU A 204 -12.40 -31.04 -2.34
CA GLU A 204 -10.99 -30.71 -2.54
C GLU A 204 -10.79 -29.21 -2.30
N VAL A 205 -9.82 -28.84 -1.46
CA VAL A 205 -9.49 -27.43 -1.20
C VAL A 205 -8.23 -27.04 -1.95
N ARG A 206 -8.33 -26.04 -2.82
CA ARG A 206 -7.22 -25.51 -3.64
C ARG A 206 -6.86 -24.09 -3.27
N ASP A 207 -5.60 -23.74 -3.53
CA ASP A 207 -5.05 -22.42 -3.27
C ASP A 207 -5.46 -21.38 -4.32
N LEU A 208 -6.19 -20.35 -3.90
CA LEU A 208 -6.58 -19.22 -4.74
C LEU A 208 -5.50 -18.12 -4.80
N THR A 209 -4.52 -18.15 -3.88
CA THR A 209 -3.50 -17.10 -3.77
C THR A 209 -2.83 -16.77 -5.10
N PRO A 210 -2.32 -17.74 -5.90
CA PRO A 210 -1.62 -17.42 -7.14
C PRO A 210 -2.51 -16.75 -8.20
N VAL A 211 -3.82 -16.97 -8.14
CA VAL A 211 -4.78 -16.30 -9.03
C VAL A 211 -4.93 -14.84 -8.66
N LEU A 212 -5.12 -14.55 -7.37
CA LEU A 212 -5.28 -13.18 -6.88
C LEU A 212 -4.00 -12.36 -7.05
N ASP A 213 -2.85 -12.96 -6.79
CA ASP A 213 -1.54 -12.31 -6.94
C ASP A 213 -1.30 -11.86 -8.39
N ARG A 214 -1.59 -12.72 -9.37
CA ARG A 214 -1.51 -12.34 -10.79
C ARG A 214 -2.46 -11.21 -11.17
N LEU A 215 -3.64 -11.14 -10.57
CA LEU A 215 -4.59 -10.05 -10.82
C LEU A 215 -4.10 -8.74 -10.19
N ARG A 216 -3.56 -8.79 -8.97
CA ARG A 216 -3.04 -7.61 -8.26
C ARG A 216 -1.73 -7.08 -8.85
N LEU A 217 -0.94 -7.93 -9.53
CA LEU A 217 0.33 -7.50 -10.15
C LEU A 217 0.12 -6.40 -11.20
N ILE A 218 -0.92 -6.53 -12.04
CA ILE A 218 -1.22 -5.55 -13.09
C ILE A 218 -2.34 -4.64 -12.60
N LYS A 219 -1.96 -3.43 -12.24
CA LYS A 219 -2.88 -2.42 -11.71
C LYS A 219 -3.76 -1.84 -12.81
N SER A 220 -5.05 -1.69 -12.55
CA SER A 220 -5.96 -0.94 -13.42
C SER A 220 -5.61 0.55 -13.40
N GLN A 221 -6.13 1.31 -14.35
CA GLN A 221 -5.93 2.78 -14.39
C GLN A 221 -6.49 3.47 -13.14
N ARG A 222 -7.53 2.89 -12.51
CA ARG A 222 -8.09 3.42 -11.26
C ARG A 222 -7.19 3.13 -10.07
N GLU A 223 -6.63 1.93 -9.98
CA GLU A 223 -5.63 1.57 -8.97
C GLU A 223 -4.39 2.48 -9.08
N ILE A 224 -3.89 2.70 -10.30
CA ILE A 224 -2.77 3.61 -10.56
C ILE A 224 -3.12 5.04 -10.14
N ALA A 225 -4.35 5.51 -10.35
CA ALA A 225 -4.76 6.85 -9.92
C ALA A 225 -4.75 6.99 -8.39
N VAL A 226 -5.19 5.97 -7.65
CA VAL A 226 -5.12 5.96 -6.18
C VAL A 226 -3.67 5.90 -5.70
N ILE A 227 -2.83 5.02 -6.26
CA ILE A 227 -1.40 4.93 -5.95
C ILE A 227 -0.71 6.28 -6.21
N LYS A 228 -1.00 6.92 -7.34
CA LYS A 228 -0.47 8.25 -7.66
C LYS A 228 -0.84 9.30 -6.62
N LYS A 229 -2.10 9.31 -6.16
CA LYS A 229 -2.55 10.19 -5.08
C LYS A 229 -1.80 9.89 -3.78
N THR A 230 -1.63 8.61 -3.43
CA THR A 230 -0.88 8.18 -2.24
C THR A 230 0.58 8.63 -2.32
N THR A 231 1.23 8.44 -3.47
CA THR A 231 2.61 8.89 -3.73
C THR A 231 2.75 10.42 -3.66
N GLN A 232 1.74 11.16 -4.15
CA GLN A 232 1.72 12.61 -4.00
C GLN A 232 1.70 13.04 -2.53
N LEU A 233 0.95 12.35 -1.67
CA LEU A 233 0.94 12.65 -0.24
C LEU A 233 2.26 12.30 0.43
N SER A 234 2.90 11.17 0.08
CA SER A 234 4.26 10.83 0.54
C SER A 234 5.25 11.93 0.18
N GLY A 235 5.26 12.35 -1.08
CA GLY A 235 6.17 13.40 -1.55
C GLY A 235 5.93 14.76 -0.88
N LEU A 236 4.67 15.16 -0.70
CA LEU A 236 4.34 16.39 0.02
C LEU A 236 4.82 16.35 1.48
N ALA A 237 4.68 15.21 2.15
CA ALA A 237 5.16 15.02 3.51
C ALA A 237 6.69 15.09 3.61
N LEU A 238 7.41 14.45 2.67
CA LEU A 238 8.86 14.53 2.58
C LEU A 238 9.34 15.98 2.35
N MET A 239 8.71 16.69 1.41
CA MET A 239 9.04 18.10 1.14
C MET A 239 8.79 19.00 2.35
N GLU A 240 7.69 18.76 3.09
CA GLU A 240 7.42 19.53 4.31
C GLU A 240 8.35 19.15 5.46
N ALA A 241 8.76 17.86 5.56
CA ALA A 241 9.78 17.43 6.49
C ALA A 241 11.13 18.08 6.18
N MET A 242 11.53 18.18 4.89
CA MET A 242 12.75 18.92 4.49
C MET A 242 12.70 20.38 4.96
N ARG A 243 11.59 21.11 4.72
CA ARG A 243 11.42 22.48 5.19
C ARG A 243 11.52 22.61 6.70
N SER A 244 10.93 21.66 7.40
CA SER A 244 10.81 21.67 8.87
C SER A 244 12.07 21.21 9.59
N THR A 245 13.05 20.63 8.89
CA THR A 245 14.24 20.03 9.53
C THR A 245 15.26 21.07 9.98
N GLU A 246 15.63 21.02 11.28
CA GLU A 246 16.68 21.84 11.88
C GLU A 246 17.49 21.05 12.92
N PRO A 247 18.78 21.39 13.14
CA PRO A 247 19.55 20.83 14.24
C PRO A 247 18.87 21.09 15.60
N GLY A 248 18.86 20.07 16.45
CA GLY A 248 18.27 20.15 17.78
C GLY A 248 16.88 19.56 17.91
N GLN A 249 16.17 19.33 16.80
CA GLN A 249 14.89 18.61 16.77
C GLN A 249 15.09 17.11 16.99
N MET A 250 14.04 16.42 17.37
CA MET A 250 14.01 14.97 17.50
C MET A 250 13.48 14.33 16.20
N GLU A 251 13.96 13.14 15.86
CA GLU A 251 13.49 12.39 14.66
C GLU A 251 11.96 12.24 14.64
N TYR A 252 11.30 11.98 15.79
CA TYR A 252 9.83 11.84 15.86
C TYR A 252 9.06 13.14 15.53
N GLU A 253 9.70 14.31 15.53
CA GLU A 253 9.02 15.55 15.16
C GLU A 253 8.72 15.58 13.67
N LEU A 254 9.57 14.95 12.84
CA LEU A 254 9.32 14.80 11.41
C LEU A 254 8.23 13.74 11.10
N ASP A 255 8.11 12.70 11.94
CA ASP A 255 6.98 11.76 11.88
C ASP A 255 5.64 12.50 12.10
N ALA A 256 5.60 13.41 13.07
CA ALA A 256 4.42 14.23 13.31
C ALA A 256 4.08 15.15 12.13
N VAL A 257 5.09 15.71 11.44
CA VAL A 257 4.92 16.50 10.20
C VAL A 257 4.28 15.67 9.11
N ALA A 258 4.81 14.47 8.85
CA ALA A 258 4.27 13.58 7.82
C ALA A 258 2.83 13.18 8.12
N LYS A 259 2.53 12.76 9.35
CA LYS A 259 1.19 12.40 9.80
C LYS A 259 0.19 13.54 9.68
N TYR A 260 0.61 14.78 9.97
CA TYR A 260 -0.25 15.95 9.74
C TYR A 260 -0.67 16.06 8.28
N ILE A 261 0.26 15.90 7.34
CA ILE A 261 -0.04 15.92 5.90
C ILE A 261 -0.97 14.76 5.54
N TYR A 262 -0.67 13.55 5.95
CA TYR A 262 -1.43 12.35 5.62
C TYR A 262 -2.88 12.43 6.09
N TYR A 263 -3.10 12.64 7.38
CA TYR A 263 -4.45 12.67 7.96
C TYR A 263 -5.26 13.88 7.52
N ARG A 264 -4.62 15.04 7.31
CA ARG A 264 -5.29 16.20 6.74
C ARG A 264 -5.89 15.94 5.35
N HIS A 265 -5.29 15.04 4.59
CA HIS A 265 -5.71 14.70 3.23
C HIS A 265 -6.46 13.37 3.13
N GLY A 266 -6.90 12.82 4.26
CA GLY A 266 -7.81 11.69 4.31
C GLY A 266 -7.13 10.32 4.24
N ALA A 267 -5.84 10.21 4.55
CA ALA A 267 -5.21 8.90 4.75
C ALA A 267 -5.90 8.13 5.88
N GLN A 268 -6.04 6.83 5.70
CA GLN A 268 -6.68 5.95 6.67
C GLN A 268 -5.73 5.48 7.77
N GLY A 269 -4.44 5.56 7.50
CA GLY A 269 -3.35 5.16 8.38
C GLY A 269 -2.01 5.33 7.70
N ASP A 270 -1.01 4.69 8.29
CA ASP A 270 0.33 4.60 7.75
C ASP A 270 0.45 3.32 6.90
N ALA A 271 1.17 3.37 5.78
CA ALA A 271 1.51 2.18 5.00
C ALA A 271 2.45 1.24 5.77
N TYR A 272 3.37 1.83 6.52
CA TYR A 272 4.31 1.17 7.42
C TYR A 272 4.75 2.17 8.49
N TYR A 273 5.46 1.70 9.54
CA TYR A 273 6.00 2.61 10.56
C TYR A 273 7.06 3.54 9.95
N SER A 274 7.12 4.79 10.43
CA SER A 274 8.05 5.78 9.90
C SER A 274 9.51 5.37 10.09
N LEU A 275 10.29 5.43 9.00
CA LEU A 275 11.73 5.21 8.99
C LEU A 275 12.41 6.58 8.89
N ILE A 276 12.66 7.19 10.04
CA ILE A 276 13.29 8.51 10.15
C ILE A 276 14.56 8.36 10.97
N ALA A 277 15.69 8.41 10.29
CA ALA A 277 16.97 8.05 10.83
C ALA A 277 18.05 9.09 10.52
N SER A 278 18.62 9.70 11.56
CA SER A 278 19.63 10.75 11.44
C SER A 278 21.03 10.28 11.87
N GLY A 279 22.06 10.74 11.18
CA GLY A 279 23.45 10.43 11.46
C GLY A 279 23.70 8.91 11.52
N ARG A 280 24.22 8.41 12.65
CA ARG A 280 24.52 6.96 12.80
C ARG A 280 23.30 6.04 12.70
N ASN A 281 22.08 6.52 12.99
CA ASN A 281 20.86 5.72 12.88
C ASN A 281 20.53 5.40 11.42
N ALA A 282 20.90 6.26 10.49
CA ALA A 282 20.70 6.03 9.04
C ALA A 282 21.44 4.80 8.52
N TRP A 283 22.41 4.25 9.27
CA TRP A 283 23.05 2.97 8.92
C TRP A 283 22.07 1.78 8.90
N TRP A 284 21.00 1.87 9.70
CA TRP A 284 19.99 0.83 9.82
C TRP A 284 18.79 1.16 8.94
N PRO A 285 18.59 0.48 7.78
CA PRO A 285 17.57 0.88 6.80
C PRO A 285 16.15 0.89 7.36
N HIS A 286 15.87 0.03 8.35
CA HIS A 286 14.55 -0.06 9.01
C HIS A 286 14.55 0.47 10.45
N TYR A 287 15.44 1.43 10.78
CA TYR A 287 15.41 2.10 12.07
C TYR A 287 14.10 2.88 12.24
N ASN A 288 13.37 2.57 13.31
CA ASN A 288 12.01 3.10 13.54
C ASN A 288 11.79 3.66 14.96
N ALA A 289 12.84 3.75 15.78
CA ALA A 289 12.66 4.22 17.15
C ALA A 289 12.38 5.73 17.25
N GLY A 290 12.85 6.53 16.29
CA GLY A 290 12.58 7.96 16.18
C GLY A 290 13.01 8.81 17.38
N LYS A 291 14.00 8.36 18.18
CA LYS A 291 14.30 8.95 19.51
C LYS A 291 15.60 9.74 19.56
N ARG A 292 16.31 9.88 18.44
CA ARG A 292 17.57 10.61 18.44
C ARG A 292 17.33 12.11 18.21
N LYS A 293 18.11 12.94 18.92
CA LYS A 293 18.24 14.35 18.61
C LYS A 293 19.11 14.52 17.38
N MET A 294 18.59 15.19 16.36
CA MET A 294 19.29 15.50 15.13
C MET A 294 20.37 16.57 15.37
N LEU A 295 21.58 16.33 14.90
CA LEU A 295 22.72 17.21 15.11
C LEU A 295 23.11 17.95 13.83
N ASP A 296 23.80 19.07 13.99
CA ASP A 296 24.44 19.76 12.88
C ASP A 296 25.46 18.83 12.18
N GLY A 297 25.39 18.79 10.85
CA GLY A 297 26.22 17.90 10.03
C GLY A 297 25.72 16.46 9.87
N ASP A 298 24.67 16.06 10.57
CA ASP A 298 24.00 14.76 10.32
C ASP A 298 23.41 14.70 8.92
N PHE A 299 23.41 13.50 8.35
CA PHE A 299 22.66 13.16 7.16
C PHE A 299 21.42 12.38 7.59
N LEU A 300 20.25 12.80 7.14
CA LEU A 300 18.96 12.25 7.52
C LEU A 300 18.41 11.42 6.36
N LEU A 301 17.93 10.22 6.67
CA LEU A 301 17.09 9.40 5.83
C LEU A 301 15.64 9.51 6.34
N MET A 302 14.71 9.75 5.44
CA MET A 302 13.29 9.60 5.71
C MET A 302 12.65 8.80 4.61
N ASP A 303 11.98 7.73 5.02
CA ASP A 303 11.26 6.77 4.22
C ASP A 303 9.92 6.54 4.88
N TYR A 304 8.84 6.99 4.21
CA TYR A 304 7.52 6.98 4.84
C TYR A 304 6.39 7.26 3.85
N ALA A 305 5.31 6.47 3.97
CA ALA A 305 4.13 6.64 3.15
C ALA A 305 2.81 6.39 3.91
N PRO A 306 1.67 6.95 3.44
CA PRO A 306 0.34 6.70 4.00
C PRO A 306 -0.35 5.48 3.37
N ASP A 307 -1.44 5.02 4.02
CA ASP A 307 -2.49 4.17 3.44
C ASP A 307 -3.63 5.09 2.94
N VAL A 308 -3.89 5.11 1.65
CA VAL A 308 -5.01 5.84 1.05
C VAL A 308 -5.85 4.88 0.22
N GLY A 309 -7.10 4.66 0.64
CA GLY A 309 -8.04 3.82 -0.10
C GLY A 309 -7.54 2.39 -0.33
N TYR A 310 -6.79 1.82 0.63
CA TYR A 310 -6.15 0.50 0.54
C TYR A 310 -4.94 0.41 -0.39
N TYR A 311 -4.43 1.53 -0.90
CA TYR A 311 -3.25 1.54 -1.76
C TYR A 311 -2.12 2.32 -1.12
N MET A 312 -0.92 1.75 -1.22
CA MET A 312 0.29 2.23 -0.57
C MET A 312 1.17 3.01 -1.54
N SER A 313 2.18 3.62 -0.99
CA SER A 313 3.34 4.18 -1.70
C SER A 313 4.58 3.81 -0.92
N ASP A 314 5.74 4.09 -1.51
CA ASP A 314 7.03 3.95 -0.87
C ASP A 314 8.02 4.94 -1.48
N VAL A 315 8.51 5.89 -0.68
CA VAL A 315 9.39 6.94 -1.19
C VAL A 315 10.41 7.33 -0.12
N THR A 316 11.68 7.17 -0.45
CA THR A 316 12.79 7.60 0.42
C THR A 316 13.50 8.81 -0.16
N ARG A 317 13.81 9.77 0.71
CA ARG A 317 14.73 10.87 0.44
C ARG A 317 15.74 11.04 1.56
N MET A 318 16.90 11.62 1.22
CA MET A 318 17.94 11.96 2.18
C MET A 318 18.37 13.41 2.04
N TRP A 319 18.65 14.07 3.17
CA TRP A 319 19.09 15.46 3.21
C TRP A 319 19.93 15.76 4.45
N PRO A 320 20.80 16.79 4.41
CA PRO A 320 21.54 17.24 5.59
C PRO A 320 20.62 17.97 6.58
N VAL A 321 20.75 17.63 7.87
CA VAL A 321 19.89 18.21 8.92
C VAL A 321 19.99 19.74 8.99
N ASN A 322 21.14 20.32 8.68
CA ASN A 322 21.37 21.77 8.68
C ASN A 322 21.06 22.46 7.33
N GLY A 323 20.45 21.74 6.38
CA GLY A 323 20.07 22.30 5.07
C GLY A 323 21.21 22.51 4.09
N LYS A 324 22.42 22.04 4.37
CA LYS A 324 23.59 22.23 3.52
C LYS A 324 24.47 20.98 3.46
N PHE A 325 24.60 20.43 2.26
CA PHE A 325 25.49 19.29 2.05
C PHE A 325 26.96 19.70 2.33
N ASN A 326 27.61 18.99 3.25
CA ASN A 326 29.06 19.13 3.47
C ASN A 326 29.87 18.39 2.39
N ASN A 327 31.21 18.45 2.46
CA ASN A 327 32.05 17.91 1.40
C ASN A 327 31.84 16.41 1.15
N TRP A 328 31.82 15.58 2.20
CA TRP A 328 31.67 14.13 2.03
C TRP A 328 30.24 13.75 1.59
N GLN A 329 29.22 14.42 2.13
CA GLN A 329 27.84 14.23 1.71
C GLN A 329 27.67 14.55 0.24
N ARG A 330 28.18 15.69 -0.20
CA ARG A 330 28.13 16.11 -1.61
C ARG A 330 28.85 15.14 -2.54
N GLU A 331 30.04 14.69 -2.16
CA GLU A 331 30.85 13.76 -2.92
C GLU A 331 30.12 12.42 -3.14
N LEU A 332 29.73 11.77 -2.04
CA LEU A 332 29.11 10.44 -2.07
C LEU A 332 27.70 10.47 -2.64
N TYR A 333 26.93 11.47 -2.27
CA TYR A 333 25.54 11.61 -2.76
C TYR A 333 25.50 11.92 -4.26
N SER A 334 26.41 12.75 -4.78
CA SER A 334 26.47 13.02 -6.21
C SER A 334 26.82 11.77 -7.02
N PHE A 335 27.84 11.00 -6.57
CA PHE A 335 28.15 9.72 -7.18
C PHE A 335 26.96 8.76 -7.18
N TYR A 336 26.32 8.59 -6.02
CA TYR A 336 25.15 7.74 -5.87
C TYR A 336 23.99 8.19 -6.77
N LEU A 337 23.70 9.49 -6.80
CA LEU A 337 22.62 10.06 -7.61
C LEU A 337 22.84 9.85 -9.11
N ASP A 338 24.08 9.94 -9.60
CA ASP A 338 24.39 9.64 -11.00
C ASP A 338 24.19 8.17 -11.33
N CYS A 339 24.55 7.24 -10.42
CA CYS A 339 24.26 5.81 -10.55
C CYS A 339 22.74 5.53 -10.50
N TYR A 340 22.04 6.18 -9.59
CA TYR A 340 20.58 6.08 -9.45
C TYR A 340 19.85 6.50 -10.73
N ARG A 341 20.25 7.62 -11.32
CA ARG A 341 19.71 8.10 -12.61
C ARG A 341 19.99 7.14 -13.77
N ALA A 342 21.11 6.42 -13.73
CA ALA A 342 21.41 5.40 -14.73
C ALA A 342 20.39 4.25 -14.68
N ILE A 343 19.96 3.85 -13.48
CA ILE A 343 18.94 2.83 -13.29
C ILE A 343 17.59 3.35 -13.82
N LEU A 344 17.15 4.51 -13.35
CA LEU A 344 15.86 5.08 -13.76
C LEU A 344 15.74 5.22 -15.29
N LYS A 345 16.83 5.60 -15.96
CA LYS A 345 16.86 5.78 -17.42
C LYS A 345 16.72 4.47 -18.19
N ALA A 346 17.16 3.34 -17.64
CA ALA A 346 17.11 2.04 -18.30
C ALA A 346 15.73 1.37 -18.22
N ILE A 347 14.84 1.81 -17.33
CA ILE A 347 13.54 1.19 -17.08
C ILE A 347 12.60 1.40 -18.28
N ARG A 348 12.03 0.31 -18.80
CA ARG A 348 11.07 0.33 -19.90
C ARG A 348 10.25 -0.96 -19.96
N PRO A 349 9.08 -0.95 -20.62
CA PRO A 349 8.28 -2.15 -20.82
C PRO A 349 8.98 -3.17 -21.75
N GLY A 350 8.60 -4.44 -21.61
CA GLY A 350 9.00 -5.52 -22.51
C GLY A 350 10.37 -6.14 -22.23
N VAL A 351 11.10 -5.68 -21.23
CA VAL A 351 12.39 -6.23 -20.79
C VAL A 351 12.35 -6.69 -19.34
N THR A 352 13.20 -7.64 -18.97
CA THR A 352 13.32 -8.14 -17.60
C THR A 352 14.14 -7.20 -16.72
N ALA A 353 14.00 -7.32 -15.41
CA ALA A 353 14.81 -6.59 -14.45
C ALA A 353 16.31 -6.81 -14.68
N SER A 354 16.74 -8.06 -14.90
CA SER A 354 18.14 -8.40 -15.19
C SER A 354 18.72 -7.62 -16.38
N VAL A 355 17.98 -7.49 -17.48
CA VAL A 355 18.43 -6.70 -18.65
C VAL A 355 18.58 -5.22 -18.31
N ILE A 356 17.61 -4.65 -17.60
CA ILE A 356 17.65 -3.25 -17.15
C ILE A 356 18.87 -3.01 -16.26
N MET A 357 19.10 -3.91 -15.28
CA MET A 357 20.22 -3.81 -14.36
C MET A 357 21.58 -3.95 -15.07
N GLN A 358 21.71 -4.83 -16.07
CA GLN A 358 22.92 -4.96 -16.87
C GLN A 358 23.25 -3.67 -17.64
N GLU A 359 22.25 -3.05 -18.26
CA GLU A 359 22.42 -1.76 -18.96
C GLU A 359 22.78 -0.63 -17.98
N ALA A 360 22.07 -0.57 -16.83
CA ALA A 360 22.38 0.41 -15.79
C ALA A 360 23.79 0.22 -15.22
N ALA A 361 24.22 -1.03 -14.97
CA ALA A 361 25.57 -1.32 -14.48
C ALA A 361 26.67 -0.83 -15.42
N GLN A 362 26.47 -0.93 -16.75
CA GLN A 362 27.42 -0.38 -17.73
C GLN A 362 27.55 1.15 -17.62
N GLU A 363 26.45 1.86 -17.37
CA GLU A 363 26.50 3.31 -17.18
C GLU A 363 27.08 3.66 -15.80
N MET A 364 26.78 2.89 -14.76
CA MET A 364 27.40 3.05 -13.43
C MET A 364 28.95 2.87 -13.49
N GLU A 365 29.46 1.95 -14.30
CA GLU A 365 30.90 1.81 -14.55
C GLU A 365 31.48 3.10 -15.16
N ARG A 366 30.76 3.76 -16.08
CA ARG A 366 31.19 5.04 -16.65
C ARG A 366 31.14 6.18 -15.63
N VAL A 367 30.11 6.17 -14.75
CA VAL A 367 30.02 7.10 -13.63
C VAL A 367 31.22 6.92 -12.71
N LEU A 368 31.53 5.69 -12.32
CA LEU A 368 32.68 5.35 -11.46
C LEU A 368 34.00 5.81 -12.07
N ALA A 369 34.22 5.58 -13.36
CA ALA A 369 35.47 5.93 -14.05
C ALA A 369 35.74 7.46 -14.07
N ARG A 370 34.71 8.29 -14.10
CA ARG A 370 34.82 9.76 -14.06
C ARG A 370 34.80 10.36 -12.67
N SER A 371 34.40 9.59 -11.65
CA SER A 371 34.33 10.08 -10.26
C SER A 371 35.70 10.19 -9.61
N ARG A 372 35.82 11.07 -8.63
CA ARG A 372 36.99 11.24 -7.79
C ARG A 372 36.58 11.23 -6.34
N PHE A 373 37.30 10.46 -5.53
CA PHE A 373 36.99 10.28 -4.13
C PHE A 373 38.11 10.82 -3.25
N SER A 374 37.71 11.51 -2.17
CA SER A 374 38.65 12.13 -1.21
C SER A 374 39.35 11.11 -0.30
N LYS A 375 38.79 9.89 -0.18
CA LYS A 375 39.32 8.80 0.65
C LYS A 375 39.37 7.48 -0.14
N PRO A 376 40.41 6.64 0.09
CA PRO A 376 40.44 5.28 -0.50
C PRO A 376 39.25 4.41 -0.10
N THR A 377 38.71 4.56 1.11
CA THR A 377 37.50 3.86 1.59
C THR A 377 36.27 4.21 0.76
N TYR A 378 36.11 5.46 0.35
CA TYR A 378 34.99 5.90 -0.50
C TYR A 378 35.10 5.32 -1.89
N GLU A 379 36.29 5.34 -2.47
CA GLU A 379 36.55 4.74 -3.79
C GLU A 379 36.30 3.23 -3.76
N SER A 380 36.79 2.54 -2.72
CA SER A 380 36.57 1.09 -2.54
C SER A 380 35.09 0.76 -2.44
N ALA A 381 34.34 1.48 -1.62
CA ALA A 381 32.89 1.28 -1.48
C ALA A 381 32.12 1.56 -2.78
N ALA A 382 32.51 2.61 -3.52
CA ALA A 382 31.90 2.92 -4.82
C ALA A 382 32.16 1.82 -5.85
N ARG A 383 33.38 1.28 -5.90
CA ARG A 383 33.72 0.12 -6.75
C ARG A 383 32.92 -1.12 -6.37
N GLN A 384 32.79 -1.40 -5.07
CA GLN A 384 32.02 -2.52 -4.57
C GLN A 384 30.52 -2.36 -4.91
N PHE A 385 29.96 -1.18 -4.75
CA PHE A 385 28.56 -0.90 -5.09
C PHE A 385 28.25 -1.21 -6.55
N VAL A 386 29.08 -0.72 -7.48
CA VAL A 386 28.91 -0.98 -8.91
C VAL A 386 29.13 -2.47 -9.23
N ALA A 387 30.15 -3.10 -8.63
CA ALA A 387 30.44 -4.51 -8.84
C ALA A 387 29.29 -5.42 -8.35
N SER A 388 28.79 -5.18 -7.12
CA SER A 388 27.65 -5.93 -6.55
C SER A 388 26.39 -5.77 -7.39
N TYR A 389 26.08 -4.56 -7.85
CA TYR A 389 24.92 -4.32 -8.72
C TYR A 389 25.05 -5.07 -10.07
N LYS A 390 26.27 -5.12 -10.63
CA LYS A 390 26.56 -5.86 -11.85
C LYS A 390 26.47 -7.37 -11.66
N GLU A 391 26.92 -7.88 -10.50
CA GLU A 391 26.80 -9.29 -10.13
C GLU A 391 25.35 -9.71 -9.96
N GLU A 392 24.57 -8.94 -9.20
CA GLU A 392 23.14 -9.14 -9.00
C GLU A 392 22.38 -9.16 -10.33
N ALA A 393 22.75 -8.30 -11.28
CA ALA A 393 22.18 -8.25 -12.62
C ALA A 393 22.36 -9.56 -13.43
N GLN A 394 23.24 -10.47 -13.03
CA GLN A 394 23.41 -11.78 -13.66
C GLN A 394 22.40 -12.84 -13.16
N ASP A 395 21.73 -12.55 -12.03
CA ASP A 395 20.70 -13.45 -11.50
C ASP A 395 19.44 -13.36 -12.38
N PRO A 396 18.95 -14.49 -12.93
CA PRO A 396 17.67 -14.51 -13.65
C PRO A 396 16.48 -14.08 -12.79
N GLN A 397 16.60 -14.14 -11.47
CA GLN A 397 15.61 -13.70 -10.50
C GLN A 397 15.87 -12.29 -9.97
N ALA A 398 16.82 -11.56 -10.58
CA ALA A 398 17.12 -10.18 -10.19
C ALA A 398 15.85 -9.31 -10.19
N SER A 399 15.70 -8.51 -9.13
CA SER A 399 14.62 -7.54 -8.96
C SER A 399 15.16 -6.12 -8.93
N LEU A 400 14.44 -5.17 -9.51
CA LEU A 400 14.77 -3.75 -9.44
C LEU A 400 14.45 -3.13 -8.07
N GLY A 401 13.49 -3.71 -7.38
CA GLY A 401 12.94 -3.32 -6.10
C GLY A 401 11.78 -4.25 -5.77
N HIS A 402 10.79 -3.82 -5.00
CA HIS A 402 9.61 -4.61 -4.69
C HIS A 402 8.34 -4.02 -5.33
N TRP A 403 7.33 -4.87 -5.55
CA TRP A 403 6.02 -4.43 -6.03
C TRP A 403 5.32 -3.60 -4.97
N VAL A 404 4.56 -2.60 -5.41
CA VAL A 404 3.71 -1.77 -4.54
C VAL A 404 2.28 -1.76 -5.08
N GLY A 405 1.31 -1.80 -4.18
CA GLY A 405 -0.10 -1.79 -4.51
C GLY A 405 -0.97 -1.70 -3.27
N MET A 406 -1.74 -2.75 -2.97
CA MET A 406 -2.54 -2.84 -1.74
C MET A 406 -1.69 -3.17 -0.50
N ALA A 407 -0.44 -3.50 -0.68
CA ALA A 407 0.57 -3.60 0.36
C ALA A 407 1.81 -2.81 -0.08
N THR A 408 2.65 -2.40 0.88
CA THR A 408 3.94 -1.76 0.58
C THR A 408 4.85 -2.74 -0.13
N HIS A 409 5.04 -3.95 0.43
CA HIS A 409 5.60 -5.08 -0.31
C HIS A 409 4.45 -5.92 -0.85
N ASP A 410 3.94 -5.51 -2.02
CA ASP A 410 2.79 -6.14 -2.67
C ASP A 410 3.17 -7.47 -3.33
N VAL A 411 2.15 -8.22 -3.70
CA VAL A 411 2.29 -9.53 -4.33
C VAL A 411 2.60 -9.41 -5.82
N GLY A 412 3.36 -10.36 -6.35
CA GLY A 412 3.72 -10.40 -7.78
C GLY A 412 4.73 -11.49 -8.10
N ASP A 413 4.94 -11.75 -9.39
CA ASP A 413 6.00 -12.60 -9.93
C ASP A 413 7.05 -11.71 -10.60
N ASP A 414 8.31 -11.82 -10.20
CA ASP A 414 9.42 -10.97 -10.63
C ASP A 414 10.16 -11.52 -11.86
N SER A 415 9.85 -12.73 -12.30
CA SER A 415 10.66 -13.46 -13.29
C SER A 415 10.45 -13.03 -14.74
N GLY A 416 9.40 -12.25 -15.01
CA GLY A 416 8.98 -11.88 -16.38
C GLY A 416 9.41 -10.48 -16.83
N PRO A 417 9.20 -10.16 -18.12
CA PRO A 417 9.40 -8.81 -18.61
C PRO A 417 8.38 -7.84 -18.00
N LEU A 418 8.82 -6.59 -17.76
CA LEU A 418 7.97 -5.53 -17.26
C LEU A 418 6.81 -5.24 -18.22
N ARG A 419 5.60 -5.14 -17.68
CA ARG A 419 4.36 -4.92 -18.44
C ARG A 419 3.65 -3.66 -18.00
N PRO A 420 2.93 -2.97 -18.90
CA PRO A 420 2.08 -1.84 -18.52
C PRO A 420 1.12 -2.20 -17.37
N GLY A 421 1.01 -1.30 -16.39
CA GLY A 421 0.25 -1.51 -15.16
C GLY A 421 1.04 -2.10 -13.99
N MET A 422 2.28 -2.56 -14.17
CA MET A 422 3.16 -2.91 -13.06
C MET A 422 3.61 -1.65 -12.31
N VAL A 423 3.60 -1.71 -10.98
CA VAL A 423 4.04 -0.64 -10.08
C VAL A 423 5.03 -1.21 -9.06
N PHE A 424 6.19 -0.59 -8.92
CA PHE A 424 7.28 -1.05 -8.05
C PHE A 424 8.20 0.09 -7.61
N THR A 425 9.09 -0.19 -6.67
CA THR A 425 10.10 0.75 -6.18
C THR A 425 11.45 0.56 -6.87
N ILE A 426 12.29 1.59 -6.80
CA ILE A 426 13.73 1.52 -7.09
C ILE A 426 14.46 2.09 -5.89
N GLU A 427 15.29 1.27 -5.21
CA GLU A 427 15.92 1.66 -3.94
C GLU A 427 17.34 1.06 -3.74
N PRO A 428 18.30 1.25 -4.65
CA PRO A 428 19.63 0.69 -4.52
C PRO A 428 20.34 1.23 -3.28
N GLN A 429 21.06 0.37 -2.57
CA GLN A 429 21.67 0.66 -1.27
C GLN A 429 23.17 0.88 -1.40
N PHE A 430 23.65 2.10 -1.16
CA PHE A 430 25.07 2.41 -1.11
C PHE A 430 25.58 2.47 0.32
N ARG A 431 26.61 1.69 0.65
CA ARG A 431 27.10 1.51 2.01
C ARG A 431 28.60 1.68 2.14
N ILE A 432 29.03 2.36 3.22
CA ILE A 432 30.43 2.44 3.66
C ILE A 432 30.49 1.94 5.11
N PRO A 433 30.76 0.66 5.31
CA PRO A 433 30.70 0.01 6.64
C PRO A 433 31.64 0.62 7.66
N GLU A 434 32.84 1.01 7.24
CA GLU A 434 33.91 1.56 8.08
C GLU A 434 33.47 2.87 8.78
N GLU A 435 32.66 3.68 8.07
CA GLU A 435 32.17 4.96 8.60
C GLU A 435 30.68 4.92 8.96
N LYS A 436 30.02 3.75 8.78
CA LYS A 436 28.56 3.57 8.96
C LYS A 436 27.77 4.61 8.17
N ILE A 437 28.20 4.86 6.93
CA ILE A 437 27.45 5.68 5.99
C ILE A 437 26.56 4.80 5.13
N TYR A 438 25.30 5.19 5.02
CA TYR A 438 24.28 4.57 4.19
C TYR A 438 23.58 5.65 3.39
N ILE A 439 23.43 5.43 2.07
CA ILE A 439 22.73 6.34 1.18
C ILE A 439 21.71 5.51 0.37
N ARG A 440 20.45 5.95 0.38
CA ARG A 440 19.35 5.40 -0.40
C ARG A 440 18.41 6.51 -0.85
N LEU A 441 18.04 6.49 -2.11
CA LEU A 441 16.88 7.17 -2.64
C LEU A 441 15.89 6.10 -3.08
N GLU A 442 14.63 6.43 -3.08
CA GLU A 442 13.59 5.53 -3.53
C GLU A 442 12.49 6.29 -4.25
N ASP A 443 12.06 5.75 -5.38
CA ASP A 443 10.99 6.29 -6.19
C ASP A 443 9.99 5.22 -6.59
N MET A 444 8.73 5.62 -6.67
CA MET A 444 7.62 4.83 -7.19
C MET A 444 7.59 4.89 -8.72
N ILE A 445 7.64 3.72 -9.35
CA ILE A 445 7.64 3.58 -10.81
C ILE A 445 6.36 2.88 -11.26
N VAL A 446 5.70 3.40 -12.28
CA VAL A 446 4.64 2.70 -13.02
C VAL A 446 5.05 2.47 -14.46
N ILE A 447 4.93 1.25 -14.93
CA ILE A 447 5.17 0.91 -16.34
C ILE A 447 3.95 1.30 -17.16
N THR A 448 4.19 2.00 -18.27
CA THR A 448 3.18 2.42 -19.24
C THR A 448 3.46 1.78 -20.59
N ASP A 449 2.55 1.89 -21.54
CA ASP A 449 2.77 1.42 -22.93
C ASP A 449 3.94 2.15 -23.62
N LYS A 450 4.32 3.33 -23.14
CA LYS A 450 5.32 4.21 -23.78
C LYS A 450 6.67 4.23 -23.04
N GLY A 451 6.74 3.70 -21.81
CA GLY A 451 7.93 3.79 -20.96
C GLY A 451 7.62 3.55 -19.50
N ALA A 452 8.30 4.28 -18.64
CA ALA A 452 8.11 4.27 -17.20
C ALA A 452 7.83 5.69 -16.70
N ASP A 453 6.78 5.87 -15.92
CA ASP A 453 6.50 7.13 -15.23
C ASP A 453 7.01 7.04 -13.79
N ILE A 454 7.77 8.03 -13.34
CA ILE A 454 8.23 8.15 -11.97
C ILE A 454 7.20 8.98 -11.21
N LEU A 455 6.41 8.35 -10.34
CA LEU A 455 5.28 9.00 -9.66
C LEU A 455 5.72 10.03 -8.62
N SER A 456 6.97 9.94 -8.15
CA SER A 456 7.60 10.79 -7.13
C SER A 456 8.60 11.81 -7.68
N ASP A 457 8.65 12.02 -9.01
CA ASP A 457 9.63 12.89 -9.71
C ASP A 457 9.57 14.36 -9.29
N PHE A 458 8.43 14.81 -8.73
CA PHE A 458 8.25 16.17 -8.23
C PHE A 458 8.96 16.45 -6.90
N VAL A 459 9.42 15.39 -6.19
CA VAL A 459 10.17 15.51 -4.92
C VAL A 459 11.64 15.73 -5.24
N PRO A 460 12.26 16.85 -4.83
CA PRO A 460 13.65 17.10 -5.11
C PRO A 460 14.58 15.96 -4.69
N MET A 461 15.45 15.55 -5.61
CA MET A 461 16.51 14.58 -5.35
C MET A 461 17.93 15.14 -5.63
N ASP A 462 18.04 16.26 -6.33
CA ASP A 462 19.33 16.89 -6.57
C ASP A 462 19.69 17.86 -5.43
N ILE A 463 21.00 18.03 -5.22
CA ILE A 463 21.54 18.84 -4.14
C ILE A 463 21.02 20.30 -4.18
N PRO A 464 21.03 21.01 -5.33
CA PRO A 464 20.50 22.38 -5.39
C PRO A 464 19.03 22.47 -5.05
N GLY A 465 18.22 21.52 -5.51
CA GLY A 465 16.78 21.46 -5.25
C GLY A 465 16.48 21.25 -3.77
N ILE A 466 17.16 20.29 -3.12
CA ILE A 466 17.05 20.04 -1.68
C ILE A 466 17.48 21.25 -0.87
N GLU A 467 18.69 21.81 -1.13
CA GLU A 467 19.21 22.98 -0.41
C GLU A 467 18.34 24.23 -0.61
N LYS A 468 17.67 24.35 -1.77
CA LYS A 468 16.71 25.43 -2.03
C LYS A 468 15.43 25.25 -1.19
N LEU A 469 14.85 24.07 -1.19
CA LEU A 469 13.62 23.75 -0.47
C LEU A 469 13.79 23.93 1.04
N MET A 470 14.92 23.53 1.59
CA MET A 470 15.23 23.64 3.02
C MET A 470 15.47 25.07 3.51
N ARG A 471 15.50 26.09 2.63
CA ARG A 471 15.51 27.51 3.03
C ARG A 471 14.10 28.07 3.27
N GLU A 472 13.09 27.34 2.86
CA GLU A 472 11.70 27.71 3.07
C GLU A 472 11.26 27.38 4.51
N GLU A 473 10.38 28.19 5.07
CA GLU A 473 9.84 27.98 6.41
C GLU A 473 8.87 26.80 6.42
N GLY A 474 9.16 25.78 7.26
CA GLY A 474 8.29 24.61 7.45
C GLY A 474 7.27 24.77 8.59
N ILE A 475 6.44 23.76 8.76
CA ILE A 475 5.38 23.76 9.77
C ILE A 475 5.93 23.80 11.20
N LEU A 476 7.09 23.19 11.47
CA LEU A 476 7.67 23.17 12.82
C LEU A 476 8.21 24.55 13.22
N GLN A 477 8.66 25.37 12.29
CA GLN A 477 9.09 26.75 12.56
C GLN A 477 7.88 27.64 12.86
N ARG A 478 6.72 27.42 12.21
CA ARG A 478 5.47 28.15 12.47
C ARG A 478 4.86 27.78 13.81
N TYR A 479 5.07 26.55 14.27
CA TYR A 479 4.57 26.05 15.55
C TYR A 479 5.72 25.53 16.44
N PRO A 480 6.63 26.43 16.89
CA PRO A 480 7.80 26.01 17.66
C PRO A 480 7.41 25.42 19.01
N ARG A 481 8.07 24.33 19.39
CA ARG A 481 7.79 23.50 20.57
C ARG A 481 7.69 24.30 21.88
N ASP A 482 8.60 25.24 22.08
CA ASP A 482 8.73 26.00 23.35
C ASP A 482 7.56 26.99 23.58
N LYS A 483 6.79 27.33 22.52
CA LYS A 483 5.62 28.19 22.64
C LYS A 483 4.33 27.42 22.93
N MET A 484 4.32 26.11 22.67
CA MET A 484 3.10 25.29 22.71
C MET A 484 2.96 24.50 24.01
N VAL A 485 4.06 24.07 24.61
CA VAL A 485 4.06 23.24 25.83
C VAL A 485 4.93 23.91 26.87
N LYS A 486 4.32 24.58 27.84
CA LYS A 486 5.02 25.00 29.07
C LYS A 486 5.38 23.74 29.85
N ARG A 487 6.66 23.54 30.11
CA ARG A 487 7.14 22.49 31.02
C ARG A 487 6.73 22.76 32.46
#